data_fae4e186f6d3403ee4616cb50adcf5a3
#
_entry.id   fae4e186f6d3403ee4616cb50adcf5a3
#
_cell.length_a   1.000
_cell.length_b   1.000
_cell.length_c   1.000
_cell.angle_alpha   90.00
_cell.angle_beta   90.00
_cell.angle_gamma   90.00
#
_symmetry.space_group_name_H-M   'P 1'
#
loop_
_entity.id
_entity.type
_entity.pdbx_description
1 polymer ?
#
loop_
_entity_poly.entity_id
_entity_poly.type
_entity_poly.pdbx_seq_one_letter_code
_entity_poly.pdbx_strand_id
1 'polypeptide(L)'
;MTIEEAIKQRHSVRKYIHKPLSTEIVRALEEKILECNKEGGLHIQLLAQALGLNICWAGLSYRKVNEAYKIEKGEKLTCMIALGYGKSQGVSHNIKTMEQMSNATSNSPSWFRKGMEAALLAPTAINQQKFSFFLQDQEGTKAGCKPKVLAKRGFSMVGYTKTDLGIAKLHFEIGAGKENFKWVVKKG
;
A
#
# COMPACT_ATOMS: atom_id res chain seq x y z
N MET A 1 -7.47 15.96 4.54
CA MET A 1 -7.95 14.62 4.12
C MET A 1 -7.41 13.59 5.08
N THR A 2 -8.22 12.66 5.54
CA THR A 2 -7.76 11.51 6.36
C THR A 2 -7.00 10.49 5.52
N ILE A 3 -6.26 9.59 6.15
CA ILE A 3 -5.56 8.51 5.44
C ILE A 3 -6.54 7.53 4.78
N GLU A 4 -7.68 7.27 5.41
CA GLU A 4 -8.74 6.42 4.84
C GLU A 4 -9.37 7.05 3.59
N GLU A 5 -9.61 8.36 3.62
CA GLU A 5 -10.05 9.12 2.43
C GLU A 5 -8.99 9.10 1.34
N ALA A 6 -7.71 9.23 1.69
CA ALA A 6 -6.60 9.16 0.77
C ALA A 6 -6.52 7.79 0.05
N ILE A 7 -6.79 6.68 0.75
CA ILE A 7 -6.87 5.34 0.14
C ILE A 7 -7.97 5.30 -0.92
N LYS A 8 -9.15 5.85 -0.64
CA LYS A 8 -10.30 5.83 -1.56
C LYS A 8 -10.11 6.72 -2.79
N GLN A 9 -9.47 7.88 -2.61
CA GLN A 9 -9.31 8.88 -3.67
C GLN A 9 -8.02 8.72 -4.48
N ARG A 10 -7.08 7.91 -4.00
CA ARG A 10 -5.78 7.75 -4.63
C ARG A 10 -5.87 6.98 -5.96
N HIS A 11 -5.49 7.63 -7.05
CA HIS A 11 -5.27 7.00 -8.35
C HIS A 11 -3.85 7.29 -8.83
N SER A 12 -3.32 6.42 -9.71
CA SER A 12 -2.01 6.63 -10.31
C SER A 12 -2.06 7.76 -11.34
N VAL A 13 -1.27 8.81 -11.11
CA VAL A 13 -1.15 9.97 -12.02
C VAL A 13 0.26 10.03 -12.58
N ARG A 14 0.36 10.10 -13.89
CA ARG A 14 1.64 10.05 -14.65
C ARG A 14 1.96 11.35 -15.39
N LYS A 15 1.06 12.34 -15.34
CA LYS A 15 1.27 13.65 -15.95
C LYS A 15 1.06 14.71 -14.88
N TYR A 16 2.06 15.56 -14.68
CA TYR A 16 2.08 16.59 -13.66
C TYR A 16 2.11 17.97 -14.29
N ILE A 17 1.64 18.98 -13.56
CA ILE A 17 1.85 20.39 -13.91
C ILE A 17 3.18 20.84 -13.32
N HIS A 18 3.81 21.82 -13.98
CA HIS A 18 5.06 22.40 -13.50
C HIS A 18 4.76 23.42 -12.39
N LYS A 19 4.48 22.91 -11.19
CA LYS A 19 4.20 23.70 -9.99
C LYS A 19 5.09 23.20 -8.87
N PRO A 20 5.96 24.04 -8.28
CA PRO A 20 6.79 23.66 -7.15
C PRO A 20 5.92 23.29 -5.94
N LEU A 21 6.43 22.38 -5.12
CA LEU A 21 5.84 22.07 -3.83
C LEU A 21 6.13 23.20 -2.84
N SER A 22 5.19 23.48 -1.94
CA SER A 22 5.47 24.44 -0.87
C SER A 22 6.49 23.86 0.12
N THR A 23 7.19 24.73 0.83
CA THR A 23 8.20 24.34 1.83
C THR A 23 7.59 23.44 2.92
N GLU A 24 6.36 23.70 3.32
CA GLU A 24 5.64 22.92 4.32
C GLU A 24 5.37 21.50 3.85
N ILE A 25 4.98 21.33 2.58
CA ILE A 25 4.76 20.00 1.98
C ILE A 25 6.09 19.24 1.87
N VAL A 26 7.15 19.89 1.40
CA VAL A 26 8.48 19.27 1.31
C VAL A 26 8.93 18.79 2.68
N ARG A 27 8.85 19.64 3.69
CA ARG A 27 9.22 19.29 5.07
C ARG A 27 8.42 18.11 5.61
N ALA A 28 7.10 18.12 5.45
CA ALA A 28 6.24 17.01 5.91
C ALA A 28 6.58 15.68 5.23
N LEU A 29 6.94 15.71 3.93
CA LEU A 29 7.38 14.52 3.21
C LEU A 29 8.75 14.04 3.68
N GLU A 30 9.71 14.92 3.91
CA GLU A 30 11.05 14.59 4.41
C GLU A 30 10.99 13.98 5.82
N GLU A 31 10.22 14.57 6.72
CA GLU A 31 9.99 14.02 8.06
C GLU A 31 9.41 12.60 7.98
N LYS A 32 8.44 12.39 7.08
CA LYS A 32 7.84 11.04 6.90
C LYS A 32 8.79 10.05 6.25
N ILE A 33 9.67 10.47 5.35
CA ILE A 33 10.72 9.62 4.79
C ILE A 33 11.67 9.13 5.89
N LEU A 34 12.10 10.05 6.78
CA LEU A 34 12.96 9.70 7.91
C LEU A 34 12.30 8.70 8.86
N GLU A 35 11.00 8.90 9.16
CA GLU A 35 10.21 7.96 9.97
C GLU A 35 10.12 6.58 9.29
N CYS A 36 9.75 6.53 8.00
CA CYS A 36 9.65 5.29 7.24
C CYS A 36 10.99 4.53 7.15
N ASN A 37 12.10 5.24 7.02
CA ASN A 37 13.43 4.63 7.01
C ASN A 37 13.79 3.97 8.35
N LYS A 38 13.30 4.50 9.47
CA LYS A 38 13.48 3.90 10.79
C LYS A 38 12.59 2.69 11.03
N GLU A 39 11.35 2.75 10.57
CA GLU A 39 10.31 1.76 10.86
C GLU A 39 10.10 0.74 9.74
N GLY A 40 10.73 0.93 8.57
CA GLY A 40 10.53 0.10 7.38
C GLY A 40 9.14 0.24 6.75
N GLY A 41 8.46 1.38 6.96
CA GLY A 41 7.08 1.62 6.53
C GLY A 41 6.96 2.24 5.13
N LEU A 42 5.80 2.04 4.47
CA LEU A 42 5.48 2.51 3.12
C LEU A 42 4.41 3.63 3.10
N HIS A 43 4.39 4.46 4.15
CA HIS A 43 3.31 5.43 4.39
C HIS A 43 3.36 6.70 3.51
N ILE A 44 4.47 6.95 2.80
CA ILE A 44 4.72 8.20 2.03
C ILE A 44 3.64 8.46 0.98
N GLN A 45 3.19 7.41 0.28
CA GLN A 45 2.18 7.57 -0.76
C GLN A 45 0.85 8.12 -0.24
N LEU A 46 0.41 7.61 0.92
CA LEU A 46 -0.87 8.02 1.51
C LEU A 46 -0.78 9.42 2.10
N LEU A 47 0.37 9.75 2.71
CA LEU A 47 0.63 11.11 3.17
C LEU A 47 0.64 12.11 2.00
N ALA A 48 1.35 11.81 0.90
CA ALA A 48 1.36 12.68 -0.27
C ALA A 48 -0.06 12.94 -0.81
N GLN A 49 -0.88 11.89 -0.89
CA GLN A 49 -2.29 12.03 -1.28
C GLN A 49 -3.08 12.88 -0.26
N ALA A 50 -2.86 12.66 1.04
CA ALA A 50 -3.52 13.44 2.09
C ALA A 50 -3.14 14.93 2.06
N LEU A 51 -1.93 15.25 1.61
CA LEU A 51 -1.44 16.61 1.37
C LEU A 51 -1.91 17.21 0.03
N GLY A 52 -2.78 16.53 -0.70
CA GLY A 52 -3.33 17.00 -1.98
C GLY A 52 -2.42 16.78 -3.20
N LEU A 53 -1.39 15.94 -3.07
CA LEU A 53 -0.53 15.56 -4.17
C LEU A 53 -1.03 14.29 -4.85
N ASN A 54 -0.75 14.17 -6.13
CA ASN A 54 -0.94 12.93 -6.87
C ASN A 54 0.37 12.15 -6.92
N ILE A 55 0.27 10.82 -7.01
CA ILE A 55 1.43 9.93 -6.97
C ILE A 55 1.37 8.86 -8.04
N CYS A 56 2.55 8.33 -8.39
CA CYS A 56 2.67 7.13 -9.21
C CYS A 56 3.90 6.32 -8.81
N TRP A 57 3.72 5.03 -8.59
CA TRP A 57 4.82 4.09 -8.48
C TRP A 57 5.38 3.77 -9.86
N ALA A 58 6.68 3.93 -10.05
CA ALA A 58 7.39 3.61 -11.28
C ALA A 58 8.46 2.56 -11.00
N GLY A 59 8.21 1.32 -11.42
CA GLY A 59 9.13 0.20 -11.24
C GLY A 59 9.94 -0.12 -12.50
N LEU A 60 9.34 0.08 -13.67
CA LEU A 60 9.93 -0.29 -14.96
C LEU A 60 10.03 0.88 -15.94
N SER A 61 9.32 1.96 -15.71
CA SER A 61 9.11 3.07 -16.65
C SER A 61 9.85 4.37 -16.27
N TYR A 62 11.02 4.26 -15.64
CA TYR A 62 11.86 5.43 -15.33
C TYR A 62 13.25 5.29 -15.92
N ARG A 63 13.85 6.42 -16.27
CA ARG A 63 15.26 6.49 -16.67
C ARG A 63 16.11 6.67 -15.41
N LYS A 64 17.13 5.85 -15.24
CA LYS A 64 18.10 6.01 -14.17
C LYS A 64 19.00 7.21 -14.46
N VAL A 65 19.10 8.10 -13.49
CA VAL A 65 20.03 9.23 -13.48
C VAL A 65 20.91 9.04 -12.24
N ASN A 66 22.13 8.59 -12.44
CA ASN A 66 23.00 8.12 -11.34
C ASN A 66 23.29 9.22 -10.30
N GLU A 67 23.30 10.47 -10.73
CA GLU A 67 23.55 11.63 -9.88
C GLU A 67 22.35 11.99 -8.99
N ALA A 68 21.15 11.47 -9.32
CA ALA A 68 19.91 11.78 -8.60
C ALA A 68 19.69 10.92 -7.34
N TYR A 69 20.49 9.86 -7.12
CA TYR A 69 20.37 8.99 -5.97
C TYR A 69 21.69 8.28 -5.66
N LYS A 70 21.85 7.86 -4.41
CA LYS A 70 23.00 7.08 -3.95
C LYS A 70 22.51 5.68 -3.56
N ILE A 71 23.24 4.66 -4.01
CA ILE A 71 23.03 3.26 -3.60
C ILE A 71 24.28 2.80 -2.88
N GLU A 72 24.14 2.30 -1.67
CA GLU A 72 25.24 1.74 -0.91
C GLU A 72 25.45 0.26 -1.22
N LYS A 73 26.58 -0.29 -0.75
CA LYS A 73 26.90 -1.71 -0.97
C LYS A 73 25.84 -2.61 -0.33
N GLY A 74 25.22 -3.46 -1.12
CA GLY A 74 24.15 -4.37 -0.69
C GLY A 74 22.74 -3.83 -0.88
N GLU A 75 22.58 -2.57 -1.27
CA GLU A 75 21.27 -1.97 -1.60
C GLU A 75 20.90 -2.17 -3.06
N LYS A 76 19.62 -2.08 -3.33
CA LYS A 76 19.05 -2.16 -4.69
C LYS A 76 17.93 -1.13 -4.85
N LEU A 77 18.01 -0.32 -5.90
CA LEU A 77 16.89 0.52 -6.31
C LEU A 77 15.74 -0.37 -6.81
N THR A 78 14.69 -0.47 -6.02
CA THR A 78 13.52 -1.32 -6.34
C THR A 78 12.53 -0.59 -7.22
N CYS A 79 12.20 0.67 -6.89
CA CYS A 79 11.23 1.49 -7.62
C CYS A 79 11.44 2.97 -7.29
N MET A 80 10.77 3.82 -8.04
CA MET A 80 10.67 5.25 -7.79
C MET A 80 9.21 5.60 -7.47
N ILE A 81 9.01 6.64 -6.67
CA ILE A 81 7.69 7.22 -6.45
C ILE A 81 7.73 8.64 -7.01
N ALA A 82 7.02 8.86 -8.12
CA ALA A 82 6.77 10.20 -8.62
C ALA A 82 5.62 10.83 -7.84
N LEU A 83 5.77 12.08 -7.43
CA LEU A 83 4.73 12.84 -6.73
C LEU A 83 4.72 14.30 -7.18
N GLY A 84 3.58 14.93 -7.07
CA GLY A 84 3.38 16.33 -7.46
C GLY A 84 1.92 16.67 -7.72
N TYR A 85 1.67 17.86 -8.24
CA TYR A 85 0.33 18.25 -8.66
C TYR A 85 0.02 17.68 -10.04
N GLY A 86 -0.95 16.78 -10.11
CA GLY A 86 -1.35 16.12 -11.36
C GLY A 86 -2.10 17.02 -12.31
N LYS A 87 -1.97 16.74 -13.63
CA LYS A 87 -2.84 17.36 -14.65
C LYS A 87 -4.28 16.87 -14.57
N SER A 88 -4.51 15.77 -13.86
CA SER A 88 -5.82 15.17 -13.56
C SER A 88 -5.74 14.46 -12.23
N GLN A 89 -6.87 14.04 -11.68
CA GLN A 89 -6.92 13.21 -10.47
C GLN A 89 -6.69 11.72 -10.75
N GLY A 90 -6.41 11.37 -12.00
CA GLY A 90 -6.30 9.98 -12.44
C GLY A 90 -7.68 9.33 -12.63
N VAL A 91 -7.65 8.03 -12.90
CA VAL A 91 -8.86 7.22 -13.07
C VAL A 91 -8.78 5.99 -12.19
N SER A 92 -9.93 5.52 -11.72
CA SER A 92 -10.02 4.26 -10.99
C SER A 92 -9.54 3.09 -11.87
N HIS A 93 -8.93 2.11 -11.24
CA HIS A 93 -8.53 0.89 -11.91
C HIS A 93 -9.55 -0.22 -11.62
N ASN A 94 -9.59 -1.23 -12.48
CA ASN A 94 -10.38 -2.41 -12.21
C ASN A 94 -9.82 -3.15 -11.00
N ILE A 95 -10.67 -3.44 -10.03
CA ILE A 95 -10.31 -4.21 -8.83
C ILE A 95 -10.99 -5.58 -8.88
N LYS A 96 -10.32 -6.57 -8.32
CA LYS A 96 -10.90 -7.89 -8.09
C LYS A 96 -11.95 -7.83 -7.00
N THR A 97 -12.85 -8.80 -6.99
CA THR A 97 -13.87 -8.86 -5.93
C THR A 97 -13.27 -9.36 -4.61
N MET A 98 -13.97 -9.08 -3.52
CA MET A 98 -13.55 -9.51 -2.19
C MET A 98 -13.45 -11.03 -2.09
N GLU A 99 -14.36 -11.75 -2.73
CA GLU A 99 -14.42 -13.22 -2.77
C GLU A 99 -13.23 -13.82 -3.52
N GLN A 100 -12.74 -13.14 -4.56
CA GLN A 100 -11.55 -13.57 -5.29
C GLN A 100 -10.25 -13.40 -4.50
N MET A 101 -10.27 -12.47 -3.53
CA MET A 101 -9.06 -12.05 -2.81
C MET A 101 -9.05 -12.47 -1.34
N SER A 102 -10.13 -13.07 -0.84
CA SER A 102 -10.25 -13.47 0.55
C SER A 102 -11.27 -14.59 0.75
N ASN A 103 -11.37 -15.07 1.98
CA ASN A 103 -12.48 -15.89 2.45
C ASN A 103 -13.56 -15.08 3.18
N ALA A 104 -13.66 -13.78 2.90
CA ALA A 104 -14.70 -12.96 3.50
C ALA A 104 -16.09 -13.39 3.03
N THR A 105 -17.03 -13.39 3.96
CA THR A 105 -18.46 -13.62 3.73
C THR A 105 -19.27 -12.49 4.37
N SER A 106 -20.59 -12.48 4.15
CA SER A 106 -21.49 -11.56 4.84
C SER A 106 -21.39 -11.65 6.37
N ASN A 107 -21.05 -12.83 6.89
CA ASN A 107 -20.92 -13.11 8.33
C ASN A 107 -19.52 -12.80 8.87
N SER A 108 -18.56 -12.44 8.02
CA SER A 108 -17.22 -12.05 8.48
C SER A 108 -17.26 -10.79 9.33
N PRO A 109 -16.37 -10.65 10.34
CA PRO A 109 -16.30 -9.46 11.17
C PRO A 109 -16.17 -8.18 10.34
N SER A 110 -16.84 -7.11 10.77
CA SER A 110 -16.86 -5.84 10.05
C SER A 110 -15.47 -5.26 9.82
N TRP A 111 -14.56 -5.40 10.79
CA TRP A 111 -13.17 -4.95 10.66
C TRP A 111 -12.43 -5.70 9.54
N PHE A 112 -12.67 -7.02 9.36
CA PHE A 112 -12.02 -7.80 8.30
C PHE A 112 -12.51 -7.36 6.91
N ARG A 113 -13.81 -7.12 6.76
CA ARG A 113 -14.39 -6.60 5.50
C ARG A 113 -13.86 -5.20 5.17
N LYS A 114 -13.83 -4.28 6.14
CA LYS A 114 -13.24 -2.93 5.97
C LYS A 114 -11.75 -3.01 5.59
N GLY A 115 -11.00 -3.92 6.20
CA GLY A 115 -9.61 -4.18 5.84
C GLY A 115 -9.47 -4.64 4.40
N MET A 116 -10.34 -5.56 3.95
CA MET A 116 -10.35 -6.03 2.56
C MET A 116 -10.74 -4.92 1.58
N GLU A 117 -11.77 -4.11 1.87
CA GLU A 117 -12.16 -2.96 1.06
C GLU A 117 -10.98 -2.01 0.83
N ALA A 118 -10.24 -1.69 1.88
CA ALA A 118 -9.04 -0.85 1.77
C ALA A 118 -7.92 -1.55 0.99
N ALA A 119 -7.67 -2.83 1.22
CA ALA A 119 -6.63 -3.59 0.54
C ALA A 119 -6.87 -3.74 -0.97
N LEU A 120 -8.12 -3.88 -1.40
CA LEU A 120 -8.49 -3.94 -2.81
C LEU A 120 -8.13 -2.65 -3.58
N LEU A 121 -8.04 -1.51 -2.89
CA LEU A 121 -7.62 -0.23 -3.44
C LEU A 121 -6.10 -0.03 -3.46
N ALA A 122 -5.32 -1.00 -2.95
CA ALA A 122 -3.86 -0.93 -2.93
C ALA A 122 -3.29 -0.93 -4.35
N PRO A 123 -2.38 0.00 -4.70
CA PRO A 123 -1.71 -0.05 -5.99
C PRO A 123 -0.81 -1.29 -6.05
N THR A 124 -0.82 -1.95 -7.20
CA THR A 124 0.06 -3.08 -7.51
C THR A 124 0.75 -2.87 -8.85
N ALA A 125 1.92 -3.47 -9.04
CA ALA A 125 2.64 -3.41 -10.30
C ALA A 125 1.72 -3.86 -11.45
N ILE A 126 1.59 -3.02 -12.50
CA ILE A 126 0.67 -3.20 -13.65
C ILE A 126 -0.77 -3.62 -13.27
N ASN A 127 -1.21 -3.25 -12.08
CA ASN A 127 -2.51 -3.67 -11.52
C ASN A 127 -2.70 -5.20 -11.43
N GLN A 128 -1.63 -5.94 -11.14
CA GLN A 128 -1.67 -7.42 -11.15
C GLN A 128 -2.46 -8.04 -10.00
N GLN A 129 -2.61 -7.34 -8.89
CA GLN A 129 -3.41 -7.75 -7.71
C GLN A 129 -3.15 -9.23 -7.32
N LYS A 130 -1.86 -9.58 -7.14
CA LYS A 130 -1.41 -10.95 -6.80
C LYS A 130 -1.19 -11.10 -5.29
N PHE A 131 -2.21 -10.82 -4.51
CA PHE A 131 -2.25 -11.05 -3.07
C PHE A 131 -3.62 -11.59 -2.66
N SER A 132 -3.71 -12.15 -1.46
CA SER A 132 -4.98 -12.52 -0.83
C SER A 132 -4.84 -12.59 0.69
N PHE A 133 -5.95 -12.36 1.39
CA PHE A 133 -6.00 -12.39 2.86
C PHE A 133 -7.08 -13.37 3.33
N PHE A 134 -6.73 -14.19 4.31
CA PHE A 134 -7.64 -15.19 4.84
C PHE A 134 -7.76 -15.02 6.35
N LEU A 135 -8.97 -14.79 6.81
CA LEU A 135 -9.30 -14.87 8.22
C LEU A 135 -9.18 -16.35 8.62
N GLN A 136 -8.35 -16.61 9.62
CA GLN A 136 -8.19 -17.96 10.15
C GLN A 136 -9.31 -18.24 11.14
N ASP A 137 -9.91 -19.43 11.04
CA ASP A 137 -10.92 -19.89 11.98
C ASP A 137 -10.35 -19.89 13.40
N GLN A 138 -11.19 -19.47 14.33
CA GLN A 138 -10.84 -19.39 15.74
C GLN A 138 -11.20 -20.66 16.52
N GLU A 139 -11.43 -21.78 15.83
CA GLU A 139 -11.69 -23.05 16.52
C GLU A 139 -10.54 -23.38 17.49
N GLY A 140 -10.89 -23.42 18.78
CA GLY A 140 -9.92 -23.65 19.85
C GLY A 140 -9.10 -22.44 20.32
N THR A 141 -9.42 -21.22 19.88
CA THR A 141 -8.72 -20.03 20.39
C THR A 141 -9.20 -19.69 21.80
N LYS A 142 -8.27 -19.62 22.75
CA LYS A 142 -8.57 -19.21 24.14
C LYS A 142 -9.22 -17.83 24.13
N ALA A 143 -10.21 -17.62 24.99
CA ALA A 143 -10.83 -16.32 25.21
C ALA A 143 -9.74 -15.24 25.43
N GLY A 144 -9.84 -14.13 24.69
CA GLY A 144 -8.86 -13.02 24.75
C GLY A 144 -7.75 -13.04 23.69
N CYS A 145 -7.65 -14.05 22.84
CA CYS A 145 -6.70 -14.04 21.72
C CYS A 145 -7.25 -13.24 20.52
N LYS A 146 -6.41 -12.37 19.95
CA LYS A 146 -6.77 -11.66 18.71
C LYS A 146 -6.93 -12.63 17.53
N PRO A 147 -7.93 -12.42 16.66
CA PRO A 147 -8.05 -13.12 15.39
C PRO A 147 -6.76 -13.08 14.57
N LYS A 148 -6.53 -14.12 13.79
CA LYS A 148 -5.36 -14.22 12.93
C LYS A 148 -5.73 -14.04 11.47
N VAL A 149 -4.93 -13.25 10.74
CA VAL A 149 -5.09 -13.08 9.29
C VAL A 149 -3.84 -13.61 8.59
N LEU A 150 -4.06 -14.53 7.66
CA LEU A 150 -3.01 -15.06 6.80
C LEU A 150 -2.94 -14.24 5.52
N ALA A 151 -1.79 -13.60 5.28
CA ALA A 151 -1.49 -12.94 4.02
C ALA A 151 -0.78 -13.91 3.07
N LYS A 152 -1.30 -14.07 1.86
CA LYS A 152 -0.68 -14.89 0.81
C LYS A 152 -0.26 -14.03 -0.37
N ARG A 153 0.92 -14.31 -0.88
CA ARG A 153 1.47 -13.72 -2.10
C ARG A 153 1.20 -14.67 -3.27
N GLY A 154 0.60 -14.16 -4.33
CA GLY A 154 0.44 -14.87 -5.59
C GLY A 154 1.72 -14.86 -6.41
N PHE A 155 1.80 -15.76 -7.39
CA PHE A 155 2.90 -15.81 -8.37
C PHE A 155 2.68 -14.79 -9.49
N SER A 156 3.77 -14.17 -9.95
CA SER A 156 3.78 -13.32 -11.15
C SER A 156 5.17 -13.29 -11.76
N MET A 157 5.21 -13.33 -13.09
CA MET A 157 6.45 -13.18 -13.87
C MET A 157 6.92 -11.70 -13.91
N VAL A 158 6.04 -10.75 -13.68
CA VAL A 158 6.38 -9.31 -13.65
C VAL A 158 7.26 -8.96 -12.44
N GLY A 159 7.22 -9.78 -11.39
CA GLY A 159 7.87 -9.48 -10.12
C GLY A 159 7.04 -8.54 -9.23
N TYR A 160 7.68 -7.83 -8.34
CA TYR A 160 7.10 -6.86 -7.37
C TYR A 160 6.03 -7.40 -6.42
N THR A 161 5.68 -8.69 -6.46
CA THR A 161 4.61 -9.26 -5.63
C THR A 161 4.87 -9.18 -4.13
N LYS A 162 6.15 -9.07 -3.69
CA LYS A 162 6.49 -8.81 -2.28
C LYS A 162 6.12 -7.38 -1.89
N THR A 163 6.49 -6.41 -2.72
CA THR A 163 6.17 -4.98 -2.53
C THR A 163 4.66 -4.77 -2.58
N ASP A 164 3.99 -5.34 -3.58
CA ASP A 164 2.53 -5.26 -3.72
C ASP A 164 1.82 -5.81 -2.48
N LEU A 165 2.27 -6.97 -1.95
CA LEU A 165 1.72 -7.53 -0.72
C LEU A 165 1.96 -6.62 0.49
N GLY A 166 3.13 -5.99 0.58
CA GLY A 166 3.44 -5.02 1.64
C GLY A 166 2.50 -3.83 1.61
N ILE A 167 2.27 -3.26 0.42
CA ILE A 167 1.32 -2.15 0.24
C ILE A 167 -0.11 -2.58 0.61
N ALA A 168 -0.54 -3.75 0.12
CA ALA A 168 -1.88 -4.27 0.41
C ALA A 168 -2.08 -4.56 1.90
N LYS A 169 -1.05 -5.07 2.61
CA LYS A 169 -1.09 -5.27 4.07
C LYS A 169 -1.25 -3.95 4.81
N LEU A 170 -0.53 -2.90 4.43
CA LEU A 170 -0.67 -1.58 5.03
C LEU A 170 -2.09 -1.04 4.84
N HIS A 171 -2.64 -1.13 3.64
CA HIS A 171 -4.02 -0.72 3.36
C HIS A 171 -5.01 -1.52 4.21
N PHE A 172 -4.82 -2.84 4.31
CA PHE A 172 -5.63 -3.71 5.16
C PHE A 172 -5.54 -3.29 6.63
N GLU A 173 -4.35 -3.03 7.16
CA GLU A 173 -4.14 -2.60 8.56
C GLU A 173 -4.87 -1.29 8.87
N ILE A 174 -4.84 -0.34 7.93
CA ILE A 174 -5.54 0.94 8.08
C ILE A 174 -7.06 0.73 8.09
N GLY A 175 -7.60 -0.04 7.15
CA GLY A 175 -9.05 -0.28 7.07
C GLY A 175 -9.58 -1.19 8.16
N ALA A 176 -8.80 -2.16 8.62
CA ALA A 176 -9.19 -3.13 9.65
C ALA A 176 -9.03 -2.61 11.09
N GLY A 177 -8.12 -1.65 11.31
CA GLY A 177 -7.60 -1.33 12.64
C GLY A 177 -6.60 -2.40 13.12
N LYS A 178 -5.35 -2.02 13.27
CA LYS A 178 -4.23 -2.93 13.63
C LYS A 178 -4.44 -3.63 14.99
N GLU A 179 -5.25 -3.05 15.85
CA GLU A 179 -5.61 -3.60 17.15
C GLU A 179 -6.56 -4.81 17.09
N ASN A 180 -7.29 -5.00 15.98
CA ASN A 180 -8.35 -6.01 15.85
C ASN A 180 -7.83 -7.40 15.51
N PHE A 181 -6.57 -7.55 15.06
CA PHE A 181 -6.05 -8.84 14.60
C PHE A 181 -4.53 -8.97 14.77
N LYS A 182 -4.01 -10.14 14.40
CA LYS A 182 -2.56 -10.40 14.25
C LYS A 182 -2.31 -11.06 12.90
N TRP A 183 -1.21 -10.70 12.26
CA TRP A 183 -0.74 -11.44 11.08
C TRP A 183 -0.24 -12.84 11.48
N VAL A 184 -0.57 -13.82 10.64
CA VAL A 184 0.10 -15.14 10.73
C VAL A 184 1.53 -14.96 10.25
N VAL A 185 2.49 -15.20 11.13
CA VAL A 185 3.91 -15.27 10.78
C VAL A 185 4.20 -16.71 10.36
N LYS A 186 4.48 -16.94 9.09
CA LYS A 186 5.04 -18.24 8.67
C LYS A 186 6.45 -18.32 9.26
N LYS A 187 6.70 -19.32 10.10
CA LYS A 187 8.07 -19.74 10.39
C LYS A 187 8.66 -20.18 9.05
N GLY A 188 9.72 -19.51 8.60
CA GLY A 188 10.52 -19.89 7.43
C GLY A 188 11.14 -21.26 7.59
#